data_d9d62cddc6a002e7dbcff8fae6a2da08
#
_entry.id   d9d62cddc6a002e7dbcff8fae6a2da08
#
_cell.length_a   1.000
_cell.length_b   1.000
_cell.length_c   1.000
_cell.angle_alpha   90.00
_cell.angle_beta   90.00
_cell.angle_gamma   90.00
#
_symmetry.space_group_name_H-M   'P 1'
#
loop_
_entity.id
_entity.type
_entity.pdbx_description
1 polymer ?
#
loop_
_entity_poly.entity_id
_entity_poly.type
_entity_poly.pdbx_seq_one_letter_code
_entity_poly.pdbx_strand_id
1 'polypeptide(L)'
;LGQPPGNFSSHMIEVDKGTDDGLEKGMAVVTGAGLVGRLEQADRSRSLVQLATHPDFRVGVRLVTSQDEGLAKGTGTEGILRIESGVRLDAQVDNDEVLVTSGGRSLFPGDIPVGKVLDPDSDADYRRSIIIGLAADLENLSFLKVVLPAEKPEGMR
;
A
#
# COMPACT_ATOMS: atom_id res chain seq x y z
N LEU A 1 6.52 -6.31 -18.09
CA LEU A 1 5.80 -5.34 -17.33
C LEU A 1 5.58 -4.08 -18.14
N GLY A 2 4.36 -3.89 -18.61
CA GLY A 2 4.04 -2.73 -19.40
C GLY A 2 3.82 -1.51 -18.54
N GLN A 3 4.38 -0.40 -18.96
CA GLN A 3 4.18 0.83 -18.25
C GLN A 3 3.92 1.93 -19.26
N PRO A 4 2.66 2.23 -19.51
CA PRO A 4 2.33 3.21 -20.55
C PRO A 4 2.88 4.57 -20.19
N PRO A 5 3.43 5.27 -21.17
CA PRO A 5 3.82 6.65 -20.95
C PRO A 5 2.63 7.48 -20.55
N GLY A 6 2.80 8.37 -19.62
CA GLY A 6 1.74 9.28 -19.23
C GLY A 6 0.89 8.82 -18.07
N ASN A 7 1.02 7.56 -17.65
CA ASN A 7 0.23 7.11 -16.49
C ASN A 7 0.86 7.49 -15.17
N PHE A 8 2.07 7.98 -15.18
CA PHE A 8 2.71 8.42 -13.95
C PHE A 8 1.93 9.52 -13.25
N SER A 9 1.42 10.46 -14.02
CA SER A 9 0.73 11.58 -13.41
C SER A 9 -0.56 11.16 -12.72
N SER A 10 -1.11 10.01 -13.06
CA SER A 10 -2.31 9.50 -12.43
C SER A 10 -2.00 8.45 -11.36
N HIS A 11 -0.74 8.13 -11.14
CA HIS A 11 -0.31 7.12 -10.18
C HIS A 11 -0.95 5.76 -10.45
N MET A 12 -0.99 5.40 -11.72
CA MET A 12 -1.51 4.11 -12.18
C MET A 12 -0.50 3.50 -13.13
N ILE A 13 -0.39 2.18 -13.12
CA ILE A 13 0.44 1.49 -14.10
C ILE A 13 -0.30 0.26 -14.60
N GLU A 14 0.09 -0.18 -15.79
CA GLU A 14 -0.49 -1.37 -16.39
C GLU A 14 0.52 -2.51 -16.35
N VAL A 15 0.03 -3.70 -16.05
CA VAL A 15 0.87 -4.90 -16.05
C VAL A 15 0.30 -5.91 -17.05
N ASP A 16 1.15 -6.80 -17.53
CA ASP A 16 0.83 -7.72 -18.62
C ASP A 16 0.31 -9.08 -18.13
N LYS A 17 -0.33 -9.09 -16.99
CA LYS A 17 -0.97 -10.27 -16.41
C LYS A 17 -2.40 -9.92 -16.02
N GLY A 18 -3.25 -10.89 -15.97
CA GLY A 18 -4.64 -10.63 -15.67
C GLY A 18 -5.34 -11.83 -15.05
N THR A 19 -6.67 -11.91 -15.26
CA THR A 19 -7.46 -12.96 -14.64
C THR A 19 -7.06 -14.36 -15.11
N ASP A 20 -6.50 -14.45 -16.31
CA ASP A 20 -5.99 -15.75 -16.78
C ASP A 20 -4.84 -16.25 -15.92
N ASP A 21 -4.20 -15.36 -15.18
CA ASP A 21 -3.08 -15.69 -14.28
C ASP A 21 -3.51 -15.73 -12.81
N GLY A 22 -4.81 -15.65 -12.56
CA GLY A 22 -5.33 -15.69 -11.20
C GLY A 22 -5.44 -14.36 -10.52
N LEU A 23 -5.26 -13.26 -11.25
CA LEU A 23 -5.33 -11.93 -10.66
C LEU A 23 -6.77 -11.47 -10.50
N GLU A 24 -7.04 -10.76 -9.41
CA GLU A 24 -8.36 -10.21 -9.14
C GLU A 24 -8.22 -8.79 -8.59
N LYS A 25 -9.23 -7.98 -8.86
CA LYS A 25 -9.29 -6.64 -8.33
C LYS A 25 -9.17 -6.66 -6.81
N GLY A 26 -8.36 -5.78 -6.27
CA GLY A 26 -8.15 -5.65 -4.83
C GLY A 26 -6.92 -6.34 -4.30
N MET A 27 -6.28 -7.18 -5.09
CA MET A 27 -5.08 -7.88 -4.64
C MET A 27 -3.91 -6.91 -4.47
N ALA A 28 -3.05 -7.23 -3.51
CA ALA A 28 -1.87 -6.41 -3.23
C ALA A 28 -0.80 -6.63 -4.29
N VAL A 29 -0.10 -5.58 -4.64
CA VAL A 29 1.02 -5.61 -5.58
C VAL A 29 2.26 -5.13 -4.83
N VAL A 30 3.32 -5.91 -4.89
CA VAL A 30 4.54 -5.65 -4.12
C VAL A 30 5.78 -5.80 -4.97
N THR A 31 6.88 -5.24 -4.46
CA THR A 31 8.24 -5.57 -4.92
C THR A 31 8.98 -6.23 -3.77
N GLY A 32 10.24 -6.55 -3.98
CA GLY A 32 11.05 -7.05 -2.88
C GLY A 32 11.20 -6.06 -1.73
N ALA A 33 11.02 -4.77 -2.00
CA ALA A 33 11.14 -3.74 -0.97
C ALA A 33 9.84 -3.52 -0.20
N GLY A 34 8.69 -3.84 -0.79
CA GLY A 34 7.44 -3.66 -0.09
C GLY A 34 6.27 -3.31 -1.00
N LEU A 35 5.27 -2.70 -0.41
CA LEU A 35 4.00 -2.41 -1.06
C LEU A 35 4.15 -1.42 -2.21
N VAL A 36 3.57 -1.77 -3.36
CA VAL A 36 3.50 -0.89 -4.52
C VAL A 36 2.10 -0.32 -4.67
N GLY A 37 1.07 -1.15 -4.49
CA GLY A 37 -0.30 -0.70 -4.66
C GLY A 37 -1.26 -1.88 -4.65
N ARG A 38 -2.37 -1.71 -5.35
CA ARG A 38 -3.37 -2.78 -5.44
C ARG A 38 -3.92 -2.84 -6.85
N LEU A 39 -4.42 -3.99 -7.24
CA LEU A 39 -5.07 -4.14 -8.53
C LEU A 39 -6.38 -3.38 -8.52
N GLU A 40 -6.47 -2.38 -9.39
CA GLU A 40 -7.68 -1.59 -9.55
C GLU A 40 -8.65 -2.28 -10.50
N GLN A 41 -8.11 -2.96 -11.50
CA GLN A 41 -8.89 -3.65 -12.50
C GLN A 41 -8.07 -4.79 -13.05
N ALA A 42 -8.72 -5.92 -13.29
CA ALA A 42 -8.05 -7.08 -13.86
C ALA A 42 -8.87 -7.56 -15.07
N ASP A 43 -8.26 -7.51 -16.24
CA ASP A 43 -8.82 -8.09 -17.45
C ASP A 43 -8.13 -9.43 -17.70
N ARG A 44 -8.44 -10.07 -18.81
CA ARG A 44 -7.93 -11.44 -19.03
C ARG A 44 -6.41 -11.53 -19.05
N SER A 45 -5.77 -10.61 -19.75
CA SER A 45 -4.30 -10.67 -19.93
C SER A 45 -3.58 -9.43 -19.46
N ARG A 46 -4.32 -8.45 -18.95
CA ARG A 46 -3.74 -7.19 -18.47
C ARG A 46 -4.45 -6.74 -17.22
N SER A 47 -3.76 -5.99 -16.41
CA SER A 47 -4.35 -5.43 -15.20
C SER A 47 -3.84 -4.03 -14.97
N LEU A 48 -4.64 -3.26 -14.26
CA LEU A 48 -4.30 -1.90 -13.91
C LEU A 48 -4.02 -1.83 -12.42
N VAL A 49 -2.86 -1.29 -12.06
CA VAL A 49 -2.42 -1.18 -10.68
C VAL A 49 -2.59 0.26 -10.23
N GLN A 50 -3.33 0.46 -9.13
CA GLN A 50 -3.38 1.75 -8.47
C GLN A 50 -2.19 1.82 -7.53
N LEU A 51 -1.28 2.75 -7.76
CA LEU A 51 -0.10 2.90 -6.92
C LEU A 51 -0.50 3.44 -5.55
N ALA A 52 0.30 3.10 -4.56
CA ALA A 52 0.01 3.51 -3.18
C ALA A 52 0.00 5.03 -3.00
N THR A 53 0.66 5.74 -3.90
CA THR A 53 0.67 7.20 -3.85
C THR A 53 -0.55 7.85 -4.46
N HIS A 54 -1.42 7.09 -5.12
CA HIS A 54 -2.65 7.62 -5.70
C HIS A 54 -3.53 8.21 -4.59
N PRO A 55 -4.11 9.40 -4.81
CA PRO A 55 -4.93 10.03 -3.75
C PRO A 55 -6.11 9.20 -3.29
N ASP A 56 -6.60 8.29 -4.10
CA ASP A 56 -7.71 7.42 -3.72
C ASP A 56 -7.27 6.11 -3.07
N PHE A 57 -5.96 5.88 -2.98
CA PHE A 57 -5.47 4.65 -2.38
C PHE A 57 -5.62 4.70 -0.86
N ARG A 58 -6.11 3.61 -0.29
CA ARG A 58 -6.27 3.47 1.15
C ARG A 58 -5.81 2.09 1.56
N VAL A 59 -5.09 2.01 2.67
CA VAL A 59 -4.65 0.72 3.20
C VAL A 59 -4.52 0.81 4.71
N GLY A 60 -4.97 -0.23 5.41
CA GLY A 60 -4.74 -0.32 6.84
C GLY A 60 -3.29 -0.65 7.11
N VAL A 61 -2.68 0.06 8.05
CA VAL A 61 -1.28 -0.14 8.41
C VAL A 61 -1.14 -0.30 9.91
N ARG A 62 -0.04 -0.92 10.31
CA ARG A 62 0.31 -1.09 11.71
C ARG A 62 1.74 -0.63 11.91
N LEU A 63 1.94 0.18 12.95
CA LEU A 63 3.26 0.57 13.38
C LEU A 63 3.88 -0.60 14.13
N VAL A 64 5.04 -1.04 13.69
CA VAL A 64 5.61 -2.29 14.20
C VAL A 64 5.99 -2.17 15.68
N THR A 65 6.55 -1.04 16.08
CA THR A 65 7.02 -0.87 17.45
C THR A 65 5.88 -0.55 18.41
N SER A 66 5.06 0.43 18.08
CA SER A 66 3.99 0.86 18.97
C SER A 66 2.75 -0.01 18.88
N GLN A 67 2.61 -0.80 17.82
CA GLN A 67 1.46 -1.66 17.58
C GLN A 67 0.17 -0.90 17.29
N ASP A 68 0.22 0.40 17.14
CA ASP A 68 -0.94 1.17 16.76
C ASP A 68 -1.28 0.94 15.30
N GLU A 69 -2.56 0.93 14.99
CA GLU A 69 -3.05 0.76 13.64
C GLU A 69 -3.72 2.03 13.17
N GLY A 70 -3.66 2.24 11.86
CA GLY A 70 -4.32 3.39 11.28
C GLY A 70 -4.62 3.14 9.81
N LEU A 71 -5.24 4.12 9.20
CA LEU A 71 -5.54 4.07 7.77
C LEU A 71 -4.61 5.03 7.05
N ALA A 72 -3.79 4.47 6.17
CA ALA A 72 -2.88 5.27 5.34
C ALA A 72 -3.54 5.54 4.00
N LYS A 73 -3.26 6.71 3.45
CA LYS A 73 -3.77 7.06 2.13
C LYS A 73 -2.66 7.71 1.30
N GLY A 74 -2.80 7.59 -0.01
CA GLY A 74 -1.91 8.25 -0.94
C GLY A 74 -2.11 9.75 -0.90
N THR A 75 -1.02 10.48 -1.15
CA THR A 75 -1.06 11.95 -1.11
C THR A 75 -1.02 12.59 -2.48
N GLY A 76 -0.80 11.78 -3.52
CA GLY A 76 -0.52 12.33 -4.84
C GLY A 76 0.92 12.76 -5.01
N THR A 77 1.70 12.71 -3.95
CA THR A 77 3.12 13.01 -3.98
C THR A 77 3.89 11.70 -4.05
N GLU A 78 4.89 11.67 -4.92
CA GLU A 78 5.65 10.48 -5.15
C GLU A 78 6.32 9.97 -3.89
N GLY A 79 6.12 8.70 -3.61
CA GLY A 79 6.75 8.04 -2.47
C GLY A 79 6.18 8.38 -1.10
N ILE A 80 5.10 9.15 -1.03
CA ILE A 80 4.60 9.67 0.25
C ILE A 80 3.17 9.20 0.50
N LEU A 81 2.95 8.66 1.68
CA LEU A 81 1.62 8.34 2.21
C LEU A 81 1.38 9.14 3.48
N ARG A 82 0.13 9.16 3.91
CA ARG A 82 -0.24 9.87 5.13
C ARG A 82 -1.25 9.06 5.93
N ILE A 83 -1.04 8.98 7.23
CA ILE A 83 -2.03 8.43 8.13
C ILE A 83 -2.77 9.59 8.78
N GLU A 84 -4.09 9.64 8.61
CA GLU A 84 -4.91 10.72 9.18
C GLU A 84 -5.91 10.21 10.20
N SER A 85 -6.02 8.91 10.37
CA SER A 85 -6.98 8.36 11.32
C SER A 85 -6.49 7.03 11.86
N GLY A 86 -6.98 6.70 13.05
CA GLY A 86 -6.71 5.43 13.68
C GLY A 86 -5.64 5.45 14.74
N VAL A 87 -4.56 6.19 14.51
CA VAL A 87 -3.48 6.25 15.48
C VAL A 87 -3.87 7.23 16.60
N ARG A 88 -3.69 6.80 17.84
CA ARG A 88 -4.06 7.63 18.98
C ARG A 88 -3.19 8.87 19.05
N LEU A 89 -3.77 9.96 19.52
CA LEU A 89 -3.05 11.22 19.66
C LEU A 89 -1.88 11.12 20.64
N ASP A 90 -2.00 10.27 21.65
CA ASP A 90 -0.96 10.12 22.65
C ASP A 90 -0.02 8.94 22.34
N ALA A 91 -0.14 8.33 21.19
CA ALA A 91 0.72 7.21 20.83
C ALA A 91 2.16 7.71 20.61
N GLN A 92 3.10 6.93 21.08
CA GLN A 92 4.51 7.22 20.86
C GLN A 92 4.91 6.70 19.49
N VAL A 93 5.17 7.61 18.56
CA VAL A 93 5.59 7.26 17.20
C VAL A 93 6.93 7.94 16.94
N ASP A 94 7.92 7.15 16.59
CA ASP A 94 9.27 7.67 16.37
C ASP A 94 9.54 7.82 14.87
N ASN A 95 10.48 8.70 14.55
CA ASN A 95 11.00 8.78 13.19
C ASN A 95 11.59 7.43 12.81
N ASP A 96 11.44 7.08 11.54
CA ASP A 96 11.95 5.81 11.01
C ASP A 96 11.28 4.56 11.56
N GLU A 97 10.19 4.72 12.31
CA GLU A 97 9.45 3.53 12.73
C GLU A 97 8.87 2.84 11.51
N VAL A 98 8.97 1.51 11.48
CA VAL A 98 8.56 0.72 10.33
C VAL A 98 7.05 0.47 10.38
N LEU A 99 6.42 0.50 9.20
CA LEU A 99 5.02 0.18 9.07
C LEU A 99 4.84 -1.01 8.14
N VAL A 100 3.86 -1.84 8.48
CA VAL A 100 3.44 -2.95 7.64
C VAL A 100 1.94 -2.85 7.45
N THR A 101 1.40 -3.58 6.47
CA THR A 101 -0.04 -3.63 6.30
C THR A 101 -0.64 -4.36 7.50
N SER A 102 -1.83 -3.94 7.90
CA SER A 102 -2.48 -4.54 9.07
C SER A 102 -3.29 -5.79 8.71
N GLY A 103 -3.55 -6.00 7.43
CA GLY A 103 -4.41 -7.10 7.02
C GLY A 103 -5.86 -6.76 7.20
N GLY A 104 -6.65 -7.74 7.55
CA GLY A 104 -8.07 -7.53 7.81
C GLY A 104 -8.95 -8.30 6.87
N ARG A 105 -10.05 -7.69 6.46
CA ARG A 105 -11.10 -8.39 5.71
C ARG A 105 -10.97 -8.32 4.21
N SER A 106 -9.99 -7.61 3.73
CA SER A 106 -9.83 -7.44 2.29
C SER A 106 -8.94 -8.52 1.71
N LEU A 107 -8.73 -8.47 0.40
CA LEU A 107 -7.77 -9.34 -0.26
C LEU A 107 -6.34 -8.94 0.03
N PHE A 108 -6.16 -7.92 0.85
CA PHE A 108 -4.84 -7.41 1.21
C PHE A 108 -4.30 -8.17 2.42
N PRO A 109 -3.25 -8.96 2.25
CA PRO A 109 -2.66 -9.65 3.40
C PRO A 109 -2.02 -8.67 4.36
N GLY A 110 -1.87 -9.08 5.61
CA GLY A 110 -1.13 -8.29 6.58
C GLY A 110 0.37 -8.50 6.47
N ASP A 111 1.10 -7.69 7.21
CA ASP A 111 2.55 -7.79 7.38
C ASP A 111 3.38 -7.52 6.11
N ILE A 112 2.79 -6.90 5.10
CA ILE A 112 3.55 -6.45 3.94
C ILE A 112 4.25 -5.15 4.32
N PRO A 113 5.57 -5.04 4.15
CA PRO A 113 6.26 -3.78 4.44
C PRO A 113 5.69 -2.64 3.62
N VAL A 114 5.41 -1.52 4.28
CA VAL A 114 4.89 -0.33 3.62
C VAL A 114 5.97 0.73 3.52
N GLY A 115 6.62 1.02 4.62
CA GLY A 115 7.62 2.05 4.65
C GLY A 115 7.99 2.46 6.06
N LYS A 116 8.43 3.70 6.21
CA LYS A 116 8.87 4.23 7.48
C LYS A 116 8.26 5.59 7.75
N VAL A 117 8.14 5.92 9.01
CA VAL A 117 7.67 7.25 9.42
C VAL A 117 8.72 8.29 9.07
N LEU A 118 8.30 9.29 8.30
CA LEU A 118 9.16 10.45 8.01
C LEU A 118 8.87 11.58 8.97
N ASP A 119 7.60 11.78 9.33
CA ASP A 119 7.21 12.82 10.25
C ASP A 119 6.07 12.27 11.11
N PRO A 120 6.31 12.05 12.40
CA PRO A 120 5.32 11.41 13.24
C PRO A 120 4.18 12.32 13.68
N ASP A 121 4.26 13.61 13.38
CA ASP A 121 3.27 14.56 13.89
C ASP A 121 3.27 15.82 13.06
N SER A 122 2.80 15.68 11.82
CA SER A 122 2.94 16.76 10.85
C SER A 122 1.83 17.80 10.87
N ASP A 123 0.78 17.56 11.63
CA ASP A 123 -0.37 18.46 11.62
C ASP A 123 -0.71 18.90 13.03
N ALA A 124 -1.04 20.16 13.16
CA ALA A 124 -1.32 20.76 14.46
C ALA A 124 -2.81 20.90 14.78
N ASP A 125 -3.68 20.62 13.86
CA ASP A 125 -5.10 20.92 14.02
C ASP A 125 -5.89 19.82 14.71
N TYR A 126 -5.58 19.54 15.95
CA TYR A 126 -6.34 18.59 16.78
C TYR A 126 -6.38 17.18 16.24
N ARG A 127 -5.72 16.92 15.14
CA ARG A 127 -5.57 15.59 14.56
C ARG A 127 -4.13 15.27 14.40
N ARG A 128 -3.84 14.00 14.51
CA ARG A 128 -2.50 13.55 14.26
C ARG A 128 -2.37 13.12 12.81
N SER A 129 -1.39 13.67 12.14
CA SER A 129 -1.09 13.31 10.76
C SER A 129 0.33 12.79 10.71
N ILE A 130 0.49 11.56 10.23
CA ILE A 130 1.80 10.92 10.18
C ILE A 130 2.18 10.76 8.72
N ILE A 131 3.36 11.26 8.37
CA ILE A 131 3.87 11.17 7.00
C ILE A 131 4.75 9.93 6.89
N ILE A 132 4.51 9.12 5.87
CA ILE A 132 5.20 7.87 5.63
C ILE A 132 5.93 7.94 4.30
N GLY A 133 7.20 7.51 4.30
CA GLY A 133 7.94 7.28 3.07
C GLY A 133 7.84 5.83 2.66
N LEU A 134 7.43 5.57 1.44
CA LEU A 134 7.33 4.19 0.93
C LEU A 134 8.69 3.54 0.83
N ALA A 135 8.75 2.25 1.18
CA ALA A 135 9.97 1.47 1.02
C ALA A 135 10.23 1.13 -0.44
N ALA A 136 9.18 0.89 -1.21
CA ALA A 136 9.30 0.54 -2.62
C ALA A 136 9.60 1.78 -3.45
N ASP A 137 10.49 1.62 -4.44
CA ASP A 137 10.82 2.70 -5.36
C ASP A 137 9.89 2.62 -6.56
N LEU A 138 8.87 3.46 -6.57
CA LEU A 138 7.85 3.42 -7.62
C LEU A 138 8.33 3.97 -8.95
N GLU A 139 9.47 4.64 -8.97
CA GLU A 139 10.02 5.16 -10.23
C GLU A 139 10.82 4.14 -11.01
N ASN A 140 11.32 3.11 -10.34
CA ASN A 140 12.20 2.14 -10.96
C ASN A 140 11.65 0.73 -10.86
N LEU A 141 10.37 0.58 -11.19
CA LEU A 141 9.72 -0.72 -11.13
C LEU A 141 10.12 -1.55 -12.33
N SER A 142 10.73 -2.70 -12.08
CA SER A 142 11.08 -3.65 -13.13
C SER A 142 10.20 -4.89 -13.06
N PHE A 143 10.07 -5.45 -11.89
CA PHE A 143 9.25 -6.63 -11.67
C PHE A 143 8.30 -6.40 -10.51
N LEU A 144 7.06 -6.79 -10.70
CA LEU A 144 6.05 -6.71 -9.67
C LEU A 144 5.55 -8.10 -9.35
N LYS A 145 5.15 -8.27 -8.13
CA LYS A 145 4.56 -9.50 -7.67
C LYS A 145 3.16 -9.20 -7.14
N VAL A 146 2.18 -9.95 -7.61
CA VAL A 146 0.84 -9.83 -7.06
C VAL A 146 0.71 -10.87 -5.96
N VAL A 147 0.34 -10.42 -4.77
CA VAL A 147 0.21 -11.31 -3.64
C VAL A 147 -1.21 -11.87 -3.64
N LEU A 148 -1.30 -13.19 -3.82
CA LEU A 148 -2.59 -13.84 -3.74
C LEU A 148 -3.02 -13.93 -2.28
N PRO A 149 -4.31 -13.84 -1.99
CA PRO A 149 -4.76 -14.00 -0.61
C PRO A 149 -4.30 -15.35 -0.09
N ALA A 150 -3.90 -15.39 1.17
CA ALA A 150 -3.50 -16.64 1.77
C ALA A 150 -4.68 -17.61 1.70
N GLU A 151 -4.42 -18.81 1.19
CA GLU A 151 -5.47 -19.81 1.17
C GLU A 151 -5.80 -20.20 2.57
N LYS A 152 -7.09 -20.25 2.85
CA LYS A 152 -7.51 -20.75 4.15
C LYS A 152 -7.33 -22.25 4.17
N PRO A 153 -6.78 -22.80 5.24
CA PRO A 153 -6.72 -24.25 5.36
C PRO A 153 -8.10 -24.85 5.26
N GLU A 154 -8.15 -26.12 4.83
CA GLU A 154 -9.41 -26.83 4.74
C GLU A 154 -10.15 -26.73 6.05
N GLY A 155 -11.42 -26.41 5.97
CA GLY A 155 -12.24 -26.31 7.16
C GLY A 155 -12.28 -24.95 7.82
N MET A 156 -11.56 -23.98 7.30
CA MET A 156 -11.53 -22.65 7.86
C MET A 156 -12.36 -21.64 7.07
N ARG A 157 -13.38 -22.08 6.47
CA ARG A 157 -14.23 -21.18 5.67
C ARG A 157 -15.48 -20.79 6.41
#